data_b5ab8512f1b1c2200458113535939e35
#
_entry.id   b5ab8512f1b1c2200458113535939e35
#
_cell.length_a   1.000
_cell.length_b   1.000
_cell.length_c   1.000
_cell.angle_alpha   90.00
_cell.angle_beta   90.00
_cell.angle_gamma   90.00
#
_symmetry.space_group_name_H-M   'P 1'
#
loop_
_entity.id
_entity.type
_entity.pdbx_description
1 polymer ?
#
loop_
_entity_poly.entity_id
_entity_poly.type
_entity_poly.pdbx_seq_one_letter_code
_entity_poly.pdbx_strand_id
1 'polypeptide(L)'
;MGRVITLLILIIALVAGAFFLPKDLGSQEEVVFKIEKGEGSKEIAANLEREGLIRWASFFRLYVLTTGVSGRLQAGTYQFSPSMSIFQIAGKLASGDIATVNITIPEGFTAEKIQARVKNMVGLDMPDLEKHEGYLFPDTYKVAYGATGEEIVQMMLNNFDRKTASLAITPDIVIMASLIEKEVQTKEDKEIVSGIFWKRLESGMPLESCATIAYIKGIDQWRYSYEDTRIESPTILI
;
A
#
# COMPACT_ATOMS: atom_id res chain seq x y z
N MET A 1 30.09 11.01 -53.46
CA MET A 1 28.69 11.28 -53.09
C MET A 1 28.19 10.38 -51.96
N GLY A 2 28.34 9.05 -51.99
CA GLY A 2 27.84 8.14 -50.95
C GLY A 2 28.33 8.45 -49.52
N ARG A 3 29.62 8.70 -49.31
CA ARG A 3 30.20 9.01 -47.98
C ARG A 3 29.62 10.28 -47.35
N VAL A 4 29.30 11.29 -48.15
CA VAL A 4 28.70 12.56 -47.67
C VAL A 4 27.26 12.33 -47.25
N ILE A 5 26.50 11.55 -48.02
CA ILE A 5 25.12 11.19 -47.71
C ILE A 5 25.06 10.33 -46.42
N THR A 6 25.97 9.37 -46.27
CA THR A 6 26.05 8.54 -45.04
C THR A 6 26.38 9.39 -43.82
N LEU A 7 27.32 10.33 -43.93
CA LEU A 7 27.67 11.24 -42.86
C LEU A 7 26.50 12.15 -42.47
N LEU A 8 25.75 12.66 -43.43
CA LEU A 8 24.56 13.48 -43.22
C LEU A 8 23.47 12.68 -42.50
N ILE A 9 23.23 11.44 -42.90
CA ILE A 9 22.25 10.54 -42.24
C ILE A 9 22.68 10.27 -40.81
N LEU A 10 23.95 10.00 -40.53
CA LEU A 10 24.50 9.79 -39.21
C LEU A 10 24.31 11.02 -38.30
N ILE A 11 24.60 12.22 -38.83
CA ILE A 11 24.41 13.48 -38.10
C ILE A 11 22.93 13.69 -37.80
N ILE A 12 22.03 13.48 -38.75
CA ILE A 12 20.60 13.61 -38.58
C ILE A 12 20.11 12.61 -37.52
N ALA A 13 20.55 11.35 -37.54
CA ALA A 13 20.20 10.33 -36.56
C ALA A 13 20.71 10.68 -35.16
N LEU A 14 21.95 11.22 -35.07
CA LEU A 14 22.52 11.64 -33.80
C LEU A 14 21.78 12.85 -33.20
N VAL A 15 21.44 13.84 -34.04
CA VAL A 15 20.66 15.00 -33.66
C VAL A 15 19.22 14.55 -33.23
N ALA A 16 18.59 13.71 -34.05
CA ALA A 16 17.27 13.16 -33.71
C ALA A 16 17.29 12.37 -32.39
N GLY A 17 18.34 11.57 -32.14
CA GLY A 17 18.54 10.85 -30.89
C GLY A 17 18.66 11.77 -29.70
N ALA A 18 19.27 12.94 -29.83
CA ALA A 18 19.43 13.91 -28.74
C ALA A 18 18.08 14.47 -28.22
N PHE A 19 17.04 14.47 -29.04
CA PHE A 19 15.69 14.92 -28.62
C PHE A 19 15.00 13.97 -27.66
N PHE A 20 15.43 12.70 -27.61
CA PHE A 20 14.87 11.69 -26.71
C PHE A 20 15.67 11.54 -25.41
N LEU A 21 16.80 12.26 -25.31
CA LEU A 21 17.61 12.26 -24.09
C LEU A 21 16.90 12.97 -22.94
N PRO A 22 17.27 12.66 -21.69
CA PRO A 22 16.80 13.37 -20.50
C PRO A 22 16.96 14.87 -20.62
N LYS A 23 16.05 15.61 -19.98
CA LYS A 23 16.13 17.08 -19.96
C LYS A 23 17.33 17.54 -19.15
N ASP A 24 17.58 16.90 -18.01
CA ASP A 24 18.69 17.17 -17.11
C ASP A 24 19.26 15.86 -16.54
N LEU A 25 20.43 15.45 -17.02
CA LEU A 25 21.12 14.21 -16.59
C LEU A 25 21.62 14.27 -15.14
N GLY A 26 21.76 15.48 -14.57
CA GLY A 26 22.28 15.68 -13.21
C GLY A 26 21.20 15.84 -12.16
N SER A 27 19.94 15.94 -12.56
CA SER A 27 18.85 16.15 -11.61
C SER A 27 18.57 14.89 -10.78
N GLN A 28 18.59 15.05 -9.46
CA GLN A 28 18.09 14.06 -8.49
C GLN A 28 16.69 14.41 -7.98
N GLU A 29 16.09 15.46 -8.51
CA GLU A 29 14.75 15.89 -8.14
C GLU A 29 13.72 14.89 -8.63
N GLU A 30 12.83 14.48 -7.74
CA GLU A 30 11.69 13.64 -8.06
C GLU A 30 10.42 14.48 -8.03
N VAL A 31 9.70 14.47 -9.13
CA VAL A 31 8.46 15.20 -9.33
C VAL A 31 7.29 14.23 -9.31
N VAL A 32 6.32 14.51 -8.45
CA VAL A 32 5.05 13.76 -8.40
C VAL A 32 4.17 14.25 -9.56
N PHE A 33 3.85 13.35 -10.48
CA PHE A 33 3.08 13.63 -11.69
C PHE A 33 1.80 12.80 -11.71
N LYS A 34 0.65 13.47 -11.74
CA LYS A 34 -0.66 12.84 -11.75
C LYS A 34 -1.24 12.83 -13.15
N ILE A 35 -1.75 11.66 -13.58
CA ILE A 35 -2.53 11.48 -14.82
C ILE A 35 -3.96 11.12 -14.42
N GLU A 36 -4.91 11.94 -14.88
CA GLU A 36 -6.32 11.71 -14.63
C GLU A 36 -6.87 10.64 -15.57
N LYS A 37 -7.93 9.97 -15.13
CA LYS A 37 -8.62 8.96 -15.94
C LYS A 37 -9.24 9.60 -17.18
N GLY A 38 -8.82 9.14 -18.35
CA GLY A 38 -9.29 9.65 -19.64
C GLY A 38 -8.38 10.68 -20.30
N GLU A 39 -7.29 11.10 -19.66
CA GLU A 39 -6.29 11.98 -20.32
C GLU A 39 -5.69 11.29 -21.55
N GLY A 40 -5.68 12.00 -22.66
CA GLY A 40 -5.09 11.55 -23.90
C GLY A 40 -3.57 11.77 -23.97
N SER A 41 -2.89 11.04 -24.85
CA SER A 41 -1.43 11.18 -25.01
C SER A 41 -0.97 12.60 -25.36
N LYS A 42 -1.84 13.44 -25.95
CA LYS A 42 -1.56 14.84 -26.24
C LYS A 42 -1.50 15.68 -24.97
N GLU A 43 -2.46 15.49 -24.07
CA GLU A 43 -2.56 16.19 -22.79
C GLU A 43 -1.44 15.76 -21.85
N ILE A 44 -1.21 14.45 -21.74
CA ILE A 44 -0.10 13.89 -20.96
C ILE A 44 1.24 14.48 -21.41
N ALA A 45 1.49 14.54 -22.72
CA ALA A 45 2.73 15.10 -23.27
C ALA A 45 2.90 16.59 -22.92
N ALA A 46 1.83 17.38 -23.05
CA ALA A 46 1.84 18.80 -22.70
C ALA A 46 2.08 19.03 -21.21
N ASN A 47 1.48 18.19 -20.35
CA ASN A 47 1.66 18.24 -18.91
C ASN A 47 3.11 17.86 -18.51
N LEU A 48 3.68 16.81 -19.10
CA LEU A 48 5.08 16.42 -18.87
C LEU A 48 6.07 17.55 -19.26
N GLU A 49 5.81 18.25 -20.36
CA GLU A 49 6.63 19.40 -20.78
C GLU A 49 6.50 20.57 -19.81
N ARG A 50 5.27 20.91 -19.39
CA ARG A 50 4.99 21.99 -18.44
C ARG A 50 5.67 21.76 -17.09
N GLU A 51 5.63 20.54 -16.58
CA GLU A 51 6.30 20.13 -15.34
C GLU A 51 7.82 19.96 -15.51
N GLY A 52 8.34 20.19 -16.72
CA GLY A 52 9.78 20.14 -16.96
C GLY A 52 10.41 18.76 -16.99
N LEU A 53 9.60 17.71 -17.09
CA LEU A 53 10.05 16.32 -17.13
C LEU A 53 10.60 15.91 -18.51
N ILE A 54 10.10 16.53 -19.58
CA ILE A 54 10.58 16.34 -20.93
C ILE A 54 10.85 17.70 -21.60
N ARG A 55 11.65 17.71 -22.66
CA ARG A 55 11.99 18.96 -23.38
C ARG A 55 10.87 19.40 -24.31
N TRP A 56 10.26 18.47 -25.05
CA TRP A 56 9.24 18.76 -26.06
C TRP A 56 8.14 17.69 -26.07
N ALA A 57 6.93 18.13 -25.89
CA ALA A 57 5.72 17.30 -25.91
C ALA A 57 5.56 16.56 -27.26
N SER A 58 5.95 17.21 -28.37
CA SER A 58 5.83 16.64 -29.71
C SER A 58 6.64 15.35 -29.90
N PHE A 59 7.84 15.26 -29.31
CA PHE A 59 8.66 14.06 -29.41
C PHE A 59 8.15 12.91 -28.56
N PHE A 60 7.66 13.18 -27.36
CA PHE A 60 6.99 12.19 -26.55
C PHE A 60 5.77 11.63 -27.28
N ARG A 61 4.92 12.52 -27.82
CA ARG A 61 3.73 12.13 -28.57
C ARG A 61 4.09 11.31 -29.81
N LEU A 62 5.09 11.73 -30.58
CA LEU A 62 5.59 10.97 -31.75
C LEU A 62 6.00 9.56 -31.33
N TYR A 63 6.79 9.44 -30.26
CA TYR A 63 7.25 8.16 -29.76
C TYR A 63 6.09 7.23 -29.38
N VAL A 64 5.14 7.68 -28.52
CA VAL A 64 4.04 6.81 -28.06
C VAL A 64 3.08 6.42 -29.19
N LEU A 65 2.93 7.27 -30.22
CA LEU A 65 2.10 6.97 -31.38
C LEU A 65 2.79 5.96 -32.32
N THR A 66 4.07 6.15 -32.61
CA THR A 66 4.81 5.26 -33.54
C THR A 66 5.10 3.88 -32.94
N THR A 67 5.25 3.79 -31.62
CA THR A 67 5.47 2.52 -30.93
C THR A 67 4.18 1.82 -30.51
N GLY A 68 3.01 2.43 -30.73
CA GLY A 68 1.72 1.87 -30.32
C GLY A 68 1.47 1.90 -28.81
N VAL A 69 2.30 2.61 -28.03
CA VAL A 69 2.18 2.71 -26.55
C VAL A 69 1.08 3.67 -26.14
N SER A 70 0.63 4.55 -27.04
CA SER A 70 -0.36 5.60 -26.76
C SER A 70 -1.65 5.09 -26.11
N GLY A 71 -2.17 3.91 -26.49
CA GLY A 71 -3.36 3.30 -25.91
C GLY A 71 -3.14 2.53 -24.61
N ARG A 72 -1.88 2.46 -24.14
CA ARG A 72 -1.49 1.73 -22.95
C ARG A 72 -1.06 2.63 -21.79
N LEU A 73 -1.09 3.95 -21.99
CA LEU A 73 -0.77 4.91 -20.94
C LEU A 73 -1.84 4.84 -19.85
N GLN A 74 -1.44 4.55 -18.62
CA GLN A 74 -2.35 4.33 -17.51
C GLN A 74 -2.50 5.58 -16.65
N ALA A 75 -3.72 5.85 -16.18
CA ALA A 75 -4.00 6.87 -15.18
C ALA A 75 -3.37 6.47 -13.83
N GLY A 76 -2.97 7.45 -13.05
CA GLY A 76 -2.35 7.23 -11.74
C GLY A 76 -1.37 8.34 -11.38
N THR A 77 -0.80 8.25 -10.20
CA THR A 77 0.24 9.16 -9.74
C THR A 77 1.60 8.49 -9.88
N TYR A 78 2.50 9.16 -10.57
CA TYR A 78 3.83 8.66 -10.90
C TYR A 78 4.91 9.52 -10.25
N GLN A 79 6.08 8.96 -10.08
CA GLN A 79 7.26 9.68 -9.65
C GLN A 79 8.27 9.67 -10.78
N PHE A 80 8.54 10.84 -11.32
CA PHE A 80 9.47 11.04 -12.42
C PHE A 80 10.59 11.99 -12.03
N SER A 81 11.73 11.84 -12.70
CA SER A 81 12.85 12.78 -12.60
C SER A 81 13.14 13.39 -13.97
N PRO A 82 13.56 14.67 -14.04
CA PRO A 82 14.09 15.27 -15.27
C PRO A 82 15.30 14.55 -15.86
N SER A 83 15.93 13.65 -15.10
CA SER A 83 16.98 12.75 -15.54
C SER A 83 16.47 11.51 -16.29
N MET A 84 15.15 11.28 -16.33
CA MET A 84 14.57 10.18 -17.10
C MET A 84 14.45 10.53 -18.57
N SER A 85 14.73 9.56 -19.44
CA SER A 85 14.48 9.67 -20.87
C SER A 85 12.98 9.53 -21.18
N ILE A 86 12.57 10.01 -22.35
CA ILE A 86 11.19 9.83 -22.87
C ILE A 86 10.80 8.33 -22.87
N PHE A 87 11.74 7.43 -23.19
CA PHE A 87 11.51 5.98 -23.19
C PHE A 87 11.19 5.44 -21.80
N GLN A 88 11.92 5.89 -20.77
CA GLN A 88 11.70 5.48 -19.39
C GLN A 88 10.36 6.00 -18.87
N ILE A 89 10.03 7.27 -19.11
CA ILE A 89 8.76 7.86 -18.72
C ILE A 89 7.59 7.12 -19.39
N ALA A 90 7.65 6.93 -20.72
CA ALA A 90 6.60 6.21 -21.45
C ALA A 90 6.48 4.74 -21.01
N GLY A 91 7.60 4.10 -20.70
CA GLY A 91 7.64 2.74 -20.16
C GLY A 91 6.94 2.61 -18.83
N LYS A 92 7.22 3.51 -17.87
CA LYS A 92 6.55 3.56 -16.57
C LYS A 92 5.03 3.80 -16.73
N LEU A 93 4.65 4.72 -17.61
CA LEU A 93 3.24 5.00 -17.89
C LEU A 93 2.52 3.79 -18.51
N ALA A 94 3.17 3.08 -19.41
CA ALA A 94 2.60 1.91 -20.08
C ALA A 94 2.52 0.67 -19.18
N SER A 95 3.45 0.52 -18.25
CA SER A 95 3.45 -0.58 -17.26
C SER A 95 2.56 -0.31 -16.05
N GLY A 96 2.11 0.95 -15.84
CA GLY A 96 1.40 1.34 -14.63
C GLY A 96 2.30 1.33 -13.39
N ASP A 97 3.62 1.63 -13.56
CA ASP A 97 4.56 1.74 -12.44
C ASP A 97 4.31 3.05 -11.66
N ILE A 98 3.18 3.05 -10.95
CA ILE A 98 2.72 4.17 -10.12
C ILE A 98 3.57 4.33 -8.86
N ALA A 99 3.67 5.56 -8.37
CA ALA A 99 4.33 5.85 -7.11
C ALA A 99 3.59 5.20 -5.94
N THR A 100 4.33 4.53 -5.06
CA THR A 100 3.77 3.83 -3.90
C THR A 100 4.51 4.20 -2.62
N VAL A 101 3.80 4.12 -1.50
CA VAL A 101 4.36 4.20 -0.15
C VAL A 101 4.21 2.83 0.51
N ASN A 102 5.26 2.35 1.15
CA ASN A 102 5.19 1.14 1.94
C ASN A 102 4.68 1.47 3.35
N ILE A 103 3.55 0.90 3.73
CA ILE A 103 2.96 1.03 5.07
C ILE A 103 3.07 -0.33 5.76
N THR A 104 3.90 -0.43 6.79
CA THR A 104 4.03 -1.65 7.60
C THR A 104 3.10 -1.57 8.80
N ILE A 105 2.21 -2.54 8.91
CA ILE A 105 1.31 -2.75 10.05
C ILE A 105 1.86 -3.93 10.86
N PRO A 106 2.35 -3.67 12.08
CA PRO A 106 2.85 -4.72 12.97
C PRO A 106 1.72 -5.62 13.48
N GLU A 107 2.11 -6.82 13.89
CA GLU A 107 1.22 -7.73 14.60
C GLU A 107 0.72 -7.11 15.92
N GLY A 108 -0.48 -7.48 16.34
CA GLY A 108 -1.11 -6.99 17.57
C GLY A 108 -1.55 -5.52 17.56
N PHE A 109 -1.58 -4.85 16.39
CA PHE A 109 -2.18 -3.51 16.29
C PHE A 109 -3.71 -3.62 16.33
N THR A 110 -4.34 -2.71 17.09
CA THR A 110 -5.79 -2.48 17.05
C THR A 110 -6.15 -1.61 15.85
N ALA A 111 -7.43 -1.59 15.46
CA ALA A 111 -7.94 -0.71 14.41
C ALA A 111 -7.56 0.76 14.64
N GLU A 112 -7.63 1.24 15.88
CA GLU A 112 -7.21 2.60 16.27
C GLU A 112 -5.71 2.85 15.98
N LYS A 113 -4.83 1.91 16.35
CA LYS A 113 -3.39 2.01 16.08
C LYS A 113 -3.08 1.97 14.60
N ILE A 114 -3.81 1.15 13.83
CA ILE A 114 -3.71 1.09 12.37
C ILE A 114 -4.13 2.43 11.76
N GLN A 115 -5.27 2.98 12.18
CA GLN A 115 -5.74 4.31 11.75
C GLN A 115 -4.70 5.40 12.01
N ALA A 116 -4.17 5.46 13.23
CA ALA A 116 -3.13 6.43 13.59
C ALA A 116 -1.86 6.27 12.73
N ARG A 117 -1.46 5.02 12.46
CA ARG A 117 -0.30 4.72 11.61
C ARG A 117 -0.48 5.21 10.18
N VAL A 118 -1.61 4.87 9.56
CA VAL A 118 -1.91 5.27 8.17
C VAL A 118 -2.05 6.79 8.08
N LYS A 119 -2.77 7.42 9.01
CA LYS A 119 -2.93 8.87 9.06
C LYS A 119 -1.60 9.61 9.18
N ASN A 120 -0.69 9.12 10.02
CA ASN A 120 0.65 9.71 10.19
C ASN A 120 1.54 9.55 8.96
N MET A 121 1.39 8.46 8.18
CA MET A 121 2.25 8.19 7.04
C MET A 121 1.75 8.81 5.73
N VAL A 122 0.45 8.82 5.50
CA VAL A 122 -0.15 9.24 4.22
C VAL A 122 -1.27 10.26 4.37
N GLY A 123 -1.63 10.68 5.59
CA GLY A 123 -2.64 11.69 5.87
C GLY A 123 -4.09 11.24 5.62
N LEU A 124 -4.34 9.93 5.49
CA LEU A 124 -5.65 9.39 5.16
C LEU A 124 -6.40 8.89 6.41
N ASP A 125 -7.70 9.12 6.41
CA ASP A 125 -8.62 8.48 7.33
C ASP A 125 -9.24 7.24 6.65
N MET A 126 -9.28 6.13 7.38
CA MET A 126 -9.87 4.88 6.90
C MET A 126 -11.26 4.72 7.53
N PRO A 127 -12.31 4.63 6.72
CA PRO A 127 -13.67 4.54 7.25
C PRO A 127 -13.96 3.17 7.86
N ASP A 128 -14.85 3.15 8.84
CA ASP A 128 -15.42 1.92 9.42
C ASP A 128 -14.40 0.87 9.93
N LEU A 129 -13.20 1.29 10.27
CA LEU A 129 -12.10 0.38 10.59
C LEU A 129 -12.40 -0.52 11.80
N GLU A 130 -13.14 0.00 12.77
CA GLU A 130 -13.56 -0.73 13.98
C GLU A 130 -14.41 -1.97 13.66
N LYS A 131 -15.22 -1.92 12.59
CA LYS A 131 -16.03 -3.07 12.14
C LYS A 131 -15.18 -4.25 11.64
N HIS A 132 -13.92 -3.97 11.34
CA HIS A 132 -12.96 -4.93 10.80
C HIS A 132 -11.87 -5.31 11.79
N GLU A 133 -12.05 -4.98 13.08
CA GLU A 133 -11.10 -5.37 14.13
C GLU A 133 -10.83 -6.88 14.10
N GLY A 134 -9.56 -7.27 14.14
CA GLY A 134 -9.11 -8.66 14.01
C GLY A 134 -9.00 -9.21 12.58
N TYR A 135 -9.61 -8.55 11.58
CA TYR A 135 -9.56 -8.97 10.18
C TYR A 135 -8.59 -8.15 9.32
N LEU A 136 -7.97 -7.14 9.89
CA LEU A 136 -6.98 -6.28 9.22
C LEU A 136 -5.60 -6.92 9.34
N PHE A 137 -5.21 -7.73 8.35
CA PHE A 137 -4.02 -8.56 8.45
C PHE A 137 -2.73 -7.74 8.60
N PRO A 138 -1.84 -8.05 9.56
CA PRO A 138 -0.55 -7.37 9.72
C PRO A 138 0.40 -7.76 8.58
N ASP A 139 0.88 -6.78 7.82
CA ASP A 139 1.82 -6.97 6.71
C ASP A 139 2.41 -5.61 6.28
N THR A 140 3.29 -5.61 5.29
CA THR A 140 3.74 -4.40 4.61
C THR A 140 2.95 -4.21 3.32
N TYR A 141 2.18 -3.14 3.27
CA TYR A 141 1.32 -2.79 2.14
C TYR A 141 1.97 -1.75 1.24
N LYS A 142 2.02 -2.03 -0.07
CA LYS A 142 2.38 -1.04 -1.08
C LYS A 142 1.13 -0.26 -1.48
N VAL A 143 1.00 0.94 -0.93
CA VAL A 143 -0.16 1.81 -1.15
C VAL A 143 0.18 2.81 -2.24
N ALA A 144 -0.67 2.91 -3.26
CA ALA A 144 -0.52 3.88 -4.33
C ALA A 144 -0.69 5.31 -3.82
N TYR A 145 0.09 6.25 -4.34
CA TYR A 145 -0.17 7.68 -4.11
C TYR A 145 -1.54 8.04 -4.66
N GLY A 146 -2.39 8.63 -3.79
CA GLY A 146 -3.77 8.98 -4.14
C GLY A 146 -4.77 7.84 -3.93
N ALA A 147 -4.35 6.71 -3.34
CA ALA A 147 -5.29 5.69 -2.85
C ALA A 147 -6.22 6.28 -1.79
N THR A 148 -7.43 5.76 -1.69
CA THR A 148 -8.39 6.13 -0.65
C THR A 148 -8.23 5.26 0.60
N GLY A 149 -8.80 5.70 1.72
CA GLY A 149 -8.82 4.91 2.95
C GLY A 149 -9.53 3.57 2.76
N GLU A 150 -10.62 3.56 2.00
CA GLU A 150 -11.38 2.34 1.66
C GLU A 150 -10.53 1.33 0.89
N GLU A 151 -9.72 1.80 -0.06
CA GLU A 151 -8.82 0.92 -0.82
C GLU A 151 -7.78 0.27 0.09
N ILE A 152 -7.24 1.00 1.07
CA ILE A 152 -6.30 0.47 2.04
C ILE A 152 -6.98 -0.60 2.92
N VAL A 153 -8.18 -0.32 3.44
CA VAL A 153 -8.98 -1.29 4.21
C VAL A 153 -9.19 -2.56 3.38
N GLN A 154 -9.61 -2.41 2.13
CA GLN A 154 -9.85 -3.55 1.26
C GLN A 154 -8.59 -4.36 0.96
N MET A 155 -7.42 -3.70 0.82
CA MET A 155 -6.14 -4.39 0.67
C MET A 155 -5.82 -5.27 1.89
N MET A 156 -6.11 -4.78 3.11
CA MET A 156 -5.88 -5.52 4.35
C MET A 156 -6.81 -6.71 4.49
N LEU A 157 -8.11 -6.52 4.18
CA LEU A 157 -9.12 -7.59 4.19
C LEU A 157 -8.80 -8.67 3.14
N ASN A 158 -8.48 -8.29 1.91
CA ASN A 158 -8.08 -9.23 0.87
C ASN A 158 -6.82 -10.03 1.26
N ASN A 159 -5.91 -9.41 2.00
CA ASN A 159 -4.73 -10.10 2.49
C ASN A 159 -5.09 -11.11 3.59
N PHE A 160 -6.01 -10.76 4.49
CA PHE A 160 -6.57 -11.68 5.49
C PHE A 160 -7.18 -12.90 4.81
N ASP A 161 -8.11 -12.69 3.87
CA ASP A 161 -8.76 -13.78 3.14
C ASP A 161 -7.75 -14.69 2.43
N ARG A 162 -6.76 -14.10 1.79
CA ARG A 162 -5.70 -14.84 1.09
C ARG A 162 -4.84 -15.67 2.05
N LYS A 163 -4.46 -15.11 3.20
CA LYS A 163 -3.59 -15.75 4.19
C LYS A 163 -4.32 -16.84 4.96
N THR A 164 -5.63 -16.72 5.11
CA THR A 164 -6.47 -17.66 5.86
C THR A 164 -7.29 -18.60 4.98
N ALA A 165 -7.12 -18.55 3.66
CA ALA A 165 -7.93 -19.31 2.68
C ALA A 165 -8.00 -20.83 2.92
N SER A 166 -6.98 -21.41 3.53
CA SER A 166 -6.92 -22.84 3.88
C SER A 166 -7.45 -23.19 5.28
N LEU A 167 -7.90 -22.17 6.03
CA LEU A 167 -8.34 -22.32 7.43
C LEU A 167 -9.85 -22.14 7.51
N ALA A 168 -10.49 -22.90 8.41
CA ALA A 168 -11.90 -22.71 8.74
C ALA A 168 -12.04 -21.58 9.77
N ILE A 169 -11.98 -20.31 9.30
CA ILE A 169 -12.05 -19.15 10.18
C ILE A 169 -13.49 -18.88 10.60
N THR A 170 -13.68 -18.76 11.90
CA THR A 170 -14.91 -18.28 12.53
C THR A 170 -14.60 -17.02 13.35
N PRO A 171 -15.60 -16.18 13.70
CA PRO A 171 -15.37 -15.05 14.59
C PRO A 171 -14.70 -15.44 15.91
N ASP A 172 -15.08 -16.57 16.50
CA ASP A 172 -14.50 -17.04 17.76
C ASP A 172 -13.01 -17.37 17.62
N ILE A 173 -12.60 -17.93 16.48
CA ILE A 173 -11.17 -18.18 16.18
C ILE A 173 -10.41 -16.87 16.09
N VAL A 174 -10.96 -15.84 15.44
CA VAL A 174 -10.32 -14.53 15.33
C VAL A 174 -10.16 -13.87 16.69
N ILE A 175 -11.22 -13.91 17.51
CA ILE A 175 -11.21 -13.40 18.90
C ILE A 175 -10.15 -14.14 19.71
N MET A 176 -10.14 -15.46 19.67
CA MET A 176 -9.15 -16.27 20.39
C MET A 176 -7.73 -15.96 19.97
N ALA A 177 -7.49 -15.83 18.66
CA ALA A 177 -6.18 -15.48 18.13
C ALA A 177 -5.71 -14.10 18.61
N SER A 178 -6.60 -13.11 18.65
CA SER A 178 -6.28 -11.76 19.13
C SER A 178 -5.96 -11.72 20.62
N LEU A 179 -6.60 -12.56 21.44
CA LEU A 179 -6.26 -12.70 22.85
C LEU A 179 -4.90 -13.35 23.05
N ILE A 180 -4.63 -14.45 22.34
CA ILE A 180 -3.36 -15.17 22.42
C ILE A 180 -2.20 -14.25 21.96
N GLU A 181 -2.42 -13.43 20.91
CA GLU A 181 -1.43 -12.49 20.41
C GLU A 181 -1.00 -11.47 21.48
N LYS A 182 -1.90 -11.10 22.37
CA LYS A 182 -1.64 -10.15 23.45
C LYS A 182 -1.03 -10.77 24.71
N GLU A 183 -1.28 -12.07 24.95
CA GLU A 183 -0.80 -12.75 26.15
C GLU A 183 0.67 -13.20 26.02
N VAL A 184 1.05 -13.69 24.84
CA VAL A 184 2.37 -14.30 24.65
C VAL A 184 2.97 -14.00 23.28
N GLN A 185 4.31 -14.03 23.19
CA GLN A 185 5.02 -13.62 21.98
C GLN A 185 5.60 -14.79 21.18
N THR A 186 6.03 -15.86 21.87
CA THR A 186 6.65 -17.00 21.17
C THR A 186 5.60 -17.94 20.59
N LYS A 187 5.95 -18.63 19.50
CA LYS A 187 5.05 -19.57 18.86
C LYS A 187 4.70 -20.73 19.79
N GLU A 188 5.69 -21.24 20.50
CA GLU A 188 5.55 -22.32 21.45
C GLU A 188 4.57 -21.97 22.58
N ASP A 189 4.69 -20.76 23.14
CA ASP A 189 3.78 -20.27 24.17
C ASP A 189 2.37 -20.05 23.61
N LYS A 190 2.23 -19.55 22.38
CA LYS A 190 0.93 -19.37 21.71
C LYS A 190 0.21 -20.72 21.56
N GLU A 191 0.91 -21.78 21.20
CA GLU A 191 0.34 -23.13 21.09
C GLU A 191 -0.18 -23.65 22.46
N ILE A 192 0.61 -23.44 23.54
CA ILE A 192 0.24 -23.85 24.91
C ILE A 192 -0.96 -23.04 25.39
N VAL A 193 -0.92 -21.72 25.30
CA VAL A 193 -2.01 -20.83 25.76
C VAL A 193 -3.29 -21.08 24.98
N SER A 194 -3.20 -21.32 23.66
CA SER A 194 -4.33 -21.72 22.84
C SER A 194 -5.02 -22.97 23.41
N GLY A 195 -4.22 -24.02 23.70
CA GLY A 195 -4.78 -25.24 24.29
C GLY A 195 -5.44 -25.02 25.64
N ILE A 196 -4.89 -24.14 26.48
CA ILE A 196 -5.47 -23.80 27.80
C ILE A 196 -6.80 -23.05 27.60
N PHE A 197 -6.86 -22.05 26.73
CA PHE A 197 -8.05 -21.24 26.51
C PHE A 197 -9.20 -22.05 25.93
N TRP A 198 -8.95 -22.90 24.93
CA TRP A 198 -9.99 -23.80 24.38
C TRP A 198 -10.52 -24.77 25.40
N LYS A 199 -9.63 -25.36 26.22
CA LYS A 199 -10.05 -26.28 27.29
C LYS A 199 -10.91 -25.57 28.36
N ARG A 200 -10.60 -24.31 28.69
CA ARG A 200 -11.44 -23.51 29.62
C ARG A 200 -12.83 -23.28 29.03
N LEU A 201 -12.92 -22.85 27.77
CA LEU A 201 -14.20 -22.65 27.08
C LEU A 201 -15.06 -23.93 27.04
N GLU A 202 -14.47 -25.06 26.67
CA GLU A 202 -15.15 -26.35 26.63
C GLU A 202 -15.69 -26.76 28.02
N SER A 203 -15.01 -26.36 29.08
CA SER A 203 -15.40 -26.63 30.46
C SER A 203 -16.33 -25.57 31.07
N GLY A 204 -16.74 -24.54 30.28
CA GLY A 204 -17.57 -23.44 30.77
C GLY A 204 -16.85 -22.53 31.77
N MET A 205 -15.52 -22.52 31.80
CA MET A 205 -14.72 -21.68 32.67
C MET A 205 -14.38 -20.34 31.97
N PRO A 206 -14.33 -19.23 32.72
CA PRO A 206 -13.89 -17.95 32.17
C PRO A 206 -12.42 -18.03 31.72
N LEU A 207 -12.05 -17.25 30.70
CA LEU A 207 -10.69 -17.24 30.18
C LEU A 207 -9.68 -16.62 31.13
N GLU A 208 -10.11 -15.66 31.95
CA GLU A 208 -9.28 -14.89 32.91
C GLU A 208 -8.07 -14.25 32.23
N SER A 209 -8.30 -13.68 31.03
CA SER A 209 -7.28 -12.98 30.25
C SER A 209 -7.28 -11.50 30.54
N CYS A 210 -6.12 -10.96 30.91
CA CYS A 210 -5.93 -9.53 31.08
C CYS A 210 -6.08 -8.75 29.77
N ALA A 211 -5.82 -9.40 28.63
CA ALA A 211 -5.97 -8.81 27.31
C ALA A 211 -7.40 -8.40 27.00
N THR A 212 -8.40 -9.16 27.47
CA THR A 212 -9.82 -8.82 27.32
C THR A 212 -10.16 -7.53 28.06
N ILE A 213 -9.68 -7.39 29.30
CA ILE A 213 -9.94 -6.21 30.13
C ILE A 213 -9.24 -4.99 29.51
N ALA A 214 -8.00 -5.16 29.04
CA ALA A 214 -7.24 -4.12 28.37
C ALA A 214 -7.96 -3.58 27.13
N TYR A 215 -8.51 -4.48 26.32
CA TYR A 215 -9.26 -4.14 25.12
C TYR A 215 -10.53 -3.34 25.42
N ILE A 216 -11.35 -3.81 26.36
CA ILE A 216 -12.61 -3.16 26.71
C ILE A 216 -12.37 -1.76 27.32
N LYS A 217 -11.34 -1.60 28.13
CA LYS A 217 -11.00 -0.33 28.78
C LYS A 217 -10.22 0.63 27.89
N GLY A 218 -9.66 0.15 26.78
CA GLY A 218 -8.72 0.93 25.94
C GLY A 218 -7.41 1.28 26.65
N ILE A 219 -7.08 0.61 27.76
CA ILE A 219 -5.92 0.89 28.60
C ILE A 219 -5.14 -0.40 28.83
N ASP A 220 -3.89 -0.41 28.39
CA ASP A 220 -2.95 -1.52 28.64
C ASP A 220 -2.23 -1.26 29.97
N GLN A 221 -2.66 -1.95 31.03
CA GLN A 221 -2.10 -1.82 32.38
C GLN A 221 -1.51 -3.15 32.87
N TRP A 222 -0.44 -3.06 33.64
CA TRP A 222 0.21 -4.23 34.23
C TRP A 222 -0.65 -4.94 35.30
N ARG A 223 -1.62 -4.26 35.91
CA ARG A 223 -2.54 -4.81 36.93
C ARG A 223 -3.93 -4.24 36.76
N TYR A 224 -4.92 -5.12 36.82
CA TYR A 224 -6.33 -4.78 36.87
C TYR A 224 -6.90 -5.05 38.26
N SER A 225 -7.85 -4.23 38.71
CA SER A 225 -8.52 -4.44 39.98
C SER A 225 -9.54 -5.56 39.85
N TYR A 226 -10.03 -6.07 41.01
CA TYR A 226 -11.11 -7.05 41.02
C TYR A 226 -12.42 -6.51 40.43
N GLU A 227 -12.66 -5.19 40.53
CA GLU A 227 -13.80 -4.55 39.86
C GLU A 227 -13.68 -4.57 38.35
N ASP A 228 -12.45 -4.48 37.81
CA ASP A 228 -12.19 -4.55 36.38
C ASP A 228 -12.51 -5.92 35.79
N THR A 229 -12.45 -6.98 36.58
CA THR A 229 -12.78 -8.35 36.15
C THR A 229 -14.29 -8.62 36.09
N ARG A 230 -15.13 -7.67 36.54
CA ARG A 230 -16.59 -7.79 36.49
C ARG A 230 -17.24 -7.06 35.33
N ILE A 231 -16.47 -6.61 34.37
CA ILE A 231 -16.98 -5.94 33.17
C ILE A 231 -17.73 -6.98 32.32
N GLU A 232 -19.03 -6.78 32.14
CA GLU A 232 -19.80 -7.61 31.23
C GLU A 232 -19.34 -7.37 29.79
N SER A 233 -18.87 -8.42 29.12
CA SER A 233 -18.53 -8.39 27.71
C SER A 233 -19.52 -9.26 26.95
N PRO A 234 -20.18 -8.72 25.90
CA PRO A 234 -21.11 -9.51 25.10
C PRO A 234 -20.42 -10.58 24.24
N THR A 235 -19.09 -10.56 24.17
CA THR A 235 -18.37 -11.31 23.15
C THR A 235 -17.53 -12.45 23.71
N ILE A 236 -17.15 -12.45 25.00
CA ILE A 236 -16.29 -13.50 25.58
C ILE A 236 -16.60 -13.65 27.07
N LEU A 237 -16.66 -14.88 27.54
CA LEU A 237 -16.63 -15.19 28.95
C LEU A 237 -15.32 -14.69 29.56
N ILE A 238 -15.39 -13.57 30.29
CA ILE A 238 -14.28 -13.01 31.04
C ILE A 238 -13.98 -13.88 32.25
#